data_6f30922e1bdc5cb8e5a7f119999e2347
#
_entry.id   6f30922e1bdc5cb8e5a7f119999e2347
#
_cell.length_a   1.000
_cell.length_b   1.000
_cell.length_c   1.000
_cell.angle_alpha   90.00
_cell.angle_beta   90.00
_cell.angle_gamma   90.00
#
_symmetry.space_group_name_H-M   'P 1'
#
loop_
_entity.id
_entity.type
_entity.pdbx_description
1 polymer ?
#
loop_
_entity_poly.entity_id
_entity_poly.type
_entity_poly.pdbx_seq_one_letter_code
_entity_poly.pdbx_strand_id
1 'polypeptide(L)'
;MSSGGFRTTHYQITRMNIESTNDNIPTNPAITYSECYRLPFLSLFHADCMEIMKQYPDKYFDLAIVDPPYMDGDNKALNTLGTNRKQYNIETFNAPKQDYFNELFRVSKNQIIWGGNYFTNYLYVSRCWLMWDKIQDLAQFSDFELAWTSFDKVAKKYTKVSKGGFLTNGTIDEKIHPTQKHVGLYAWILQNYATEGMKILDTHFGSGSIALAVDKANRLDKMNLHLTACEIDKEYIDKAIKRISESIKQGTLSF
;
A
#
# COMPACT_ATOMS: atom_id res chain seq x y z
N MET A 1 -1.31 -19.92 -41.23
CA MET A 1 -2.10 -19.13 -40.29
C MET A 1 -2.01 -19.79 -38.92
N SER A 2 -1.13 -19.28 -38.07
CA SER A 2 -0.86 -19.86 -36.74
C SER A 2 -1.69 -19.07 -35.74
N SER A 3 -2.70 -19.70 -35.14
CA SER A 3 -3.55 -19.16 -34.10
C SER A 3 -2.74 -19.10 -32.80
N GLY A 4 -2.22 -17.93 -32.46
CA GLY A 4 -1.61 -17.66 -31.17
C GLY A 4 -2.68 -17.70 -30.08
N GLY A 5 -2.76 -18.81 -29.36
CA GLY A 5 -3.65 -18.93 -28.22
C GLY A 5 -3.18 -18.02 -27.09
N PHE A 6 -4.00 -17.06 -26.71
CA PHE A 6 -3.81 -16.24 -25.51
C PHE A 6 -3.94 -17.15 -24.28
N ARG A 7 -2.83 -17.31 -23.52
CA ARG A 7 -2.87 -18.00 -22.24
C ARG A 7 -3.49 -17.05 -21.21
N THR A 8 -4.72 -17.32 -20.81
CA THR A 8 -5.35 -16.72 -19.62
C THR A 8 -4.61 -17.20 -18.39
N THR A 9 -3.81 -16.34 -17.78
CA THR A 9 -3.09 -16.66 -16.55
C THR A 9 -4.06 -16.49 -15.38
N HIS A 10 -4.64 -17.59 -14.92
CA HIS A 10 -5.42 -17.58 -13.66
C HIS A 10 -4.44 -17.55 -12.49
N TYR A 11 -4.33 -16.43 -11.82
CA TYR A 11 -3.60 -16.33 -10.55
C TYR A 11 -4.49 -16.86 -9.42
N GLN A 12 -3.98 -17.83 -8.67
CA GLN A 12 -4.57 -18.24 -7.41
C GLN A 12 -3.77 -17.60 -6.26
N ILE A 13 -4.47 -17.00 -5.30
CA ILE A 13 -3.83 -16.54 -4.07
C ILE A 13 -3.52 -17.78 -3.24
N THR A 14 -2.25 -18.06 -3.02
CA THR A 14 -1.80 -19.18 -2.21
C THR A 14 -1.55 -18.66 -0.80
N ARG A 15 -2.27 -19.22 0.17
CA ARG A 15 -1.95 -19.08 1.59
C ARG A 15 -0.85 -20.07 1.93
N MET A 16 0.25 -19.60 2.46
CA MET A 16 1.39 -20.43 2.87
C MET A 16 1.56 -20.33 4.38
N ASN A 17 1.61 -21.48 5.05
CA ASN A 17 2.10 -21.58 6.42
C ASN A 17 3.63 -21.63 6.39
N ILE A 18 4.27 -21.28 7.50
CA ILE A 18 5.73 -21.05 7.66
C ILE A 18 6.64 -22.19 7.15
N GLU A 19 6.11 -23.40 6.95
CA GLU A 19 6.92 -24.61 6.70
C GLU A 19 7.32 -24.86 5.24
N SER A 20 6.88 -24.05 4.27
CA SER A 20 7.06 -24.37 2.84
C SER A 20 7.63 -23.22 2.00
N THR A 21 8.86 -22.76 2.27
CA THR A 21 9.47 -21.74 1.41
C THR A 21 10.82 -22.17 0.87
N ASN A 22 10.84 -22.51 -0.44
CA ASN A 22 12.07 -22.67 -1.23
C ASN A 22 12.36 -21.45 -2.12
N ASP A 23 11.77 -20.29 -1.82
CA ASP A 23 11.96 -19.06 -2.58
C ASP A 23 12.81 -18.06 -1.78
N ASN A 24 13.73 -17.39 -2.47
CA ASN A 24 14.75 -16.43 -2.00
C ASN A 24 14.25 -15.27 -1.09
N ILE A 25 13.32 -15.51 -0.18
CA ILE A 25 13.06 -14.63 0.94
C ILE A 25 14.08 -14.97 2.02
N PRO A 26 14.77 -13.98 2.61
CA PRO A 26 15.61 -14.24 3.76
C PRO A 26 14.74 -14.85 4.87
N THR A 27 14.76 -16.15 5.02
CA THR A 27 14.10 -16.82 6.14
C THR A 27 15.03 -16.74 7.33
N ASN A 28 14.86 -15.76 8.17
CA ASN A 28 15.41 -15.85 9.52
C ASN A 28 14.41 -16.70 10.34
N PRO A 29 14.79 -17.90 10.80
CA PRO A 29 13.88 -18.78 11.55
C PRO A 29 13.42 -18.22 12.90
N ALA A 30 13.92 -17.05 13.32
CA ALA A 30 13.53 -16.36 14.55
C ALA A 30 12.32 -15.44 14.40
N ILE A 31 11.74 -15.29 13.19
CA ILE A 31 10.68 -14.32 12.94
C ILE A 31 9.35 -15.01 12.72
N THR A 32 8.43 -14.73 13.62
CA THR A 32 7.04 -15.21 13.59
C THR A 32 6.17 -14.24 12.82
N TYR A 33 5.89 -14.53 11.53
CA TYR A 33 4.67 -14.07 10.89
C TYR A 33 3.62 -15.18 10.98
N SER A 34 2.39 -14.83 11.28
CA SER A 34 1.33 -15.82 11.43
C SER A 34 0.89 -16.39 10.08
N GLU A 35 0.92 -15.60 9.01
CA GLU A 35 0.49 -15.98 7.67
C GLU A 35 1.21 -15.15 6.59
N CYS A 36 1.47 -15.78 5.42
CA CYS A 36 1.93 -15.10 4.21
C CYS A 36 1.02 -15.45 3.03
N TYR A 37 0.62 -14.43 2.28
CA TYR A 37 -0.19 -14.57 1.07
C TYR A 37 0.63 -14.18 -0.14
N ARG A 38 0.59 -14.99 -1.20
CA ARG A 38 1.40 -14.79 -2.38
C ARG A 38 0.59 -14.71 -3.67
N LEU A 39 0.97 -13.74 -4.47
CA LEU A 39 0.70 -13.64 -5.90
C LEU A 39 2.03 -13.43 -6.61
N PRO A 40 2.13 -13.63 -7.94
CA PRO A 40 3.39 -13.42 -8.66
C PRO A 40 4.04 -12.06 -8.45
N PHE A 41 3.23 -11.03 -8.14
CA PHE A 41 3.67 -9.66 -7.93
C PHE A 41 3.56 -9.19 -6.47
N LEU A 42 3.08 -10.03 -5.54
CA LEU A 42 2.77 -9.64 -4.16
C LEU A 42 3.22 -10.70 -3.16
N SER A 43 3.96 -10.26 -2.14
CA SER A 43 4.17 -11.00 -0.89
C SER A 43 3.56 -10.19 0.25
N LEU A 44 2.44 -10.65 0.83
CA LEU A 44 1.72 -9.97 1.90
C LEU A 44 1.84 -10.76 3.20
N PHE A 45 2.34 -10.12 4.25
CA PHE A 45 2.58 -10.72 5.56
C PHE A 45 1.57 -10.21 6.60
N HIS A 46 0.98 -11.13 7.36
CA HIS A 46 0.27 -10.82 8.59
C HIS A 46 1.28 -10.70 9.73
N ALA A 47 1.80 -9.53 9.96
CA ALA A 47 2.88 -9.27 10.92
C ALA A 47 3.05 -7.79 11.24
N ASP A 48 3.76 -7.52 12.33
CA ASP A 48 4.31 -6.19 12.61
C ASP A 48 5.35 -5.81 11.54
N CYS A 49 5.26 -4.58 11.04
CA CYS A 49 6.15 -4.08 9.99
C CYS A 49 7.63 -4.05 10.41
N MET A 50 7.93 -3.81 11.69
CA MET A 50 9.29 -3.81 12.20
C MET A 50 9.90 -5.21 12.13
N GLU A 51 9.12 -6.25 12.43
CA GLU A 51 9.59 -7.63 12.31
C GLU A 51 9.85 -8.04 10.85
N ILE A 52 9.05 -7.55 9.93
CA ILE A 52 9.26 -7.80 8.50
C ILE A 52 10.49 -7.04 7.99
N MET A 53 10.61 -5.74 8.27
CA MET A 53 11.74 -4.94 7.80
C MET A 53 13.10 -5.49 8.29
N LYS A 54 13.20 -5.96 9.53
CA LYS A 54 14.43 -6.58 10.08
C LYS A 54 14.96 -7.77 9.28
N GLN A 55 14.12 -8.44 8.48
CA GLN A 55 14.52 -9.59 7.67
C GLN A 55 15.28 -9.21 6.40
N TYR A 56 15.14 -7.96 5.97
CA TYR A 56 15.70 -7.52 4.71
C TYR A 56 17.03 -6.79 4.92
N PRO A 57 18.00 -7.00 4.02
CA PRO A 57 19.27 -6.27 4.07
C PRO A 57 19.06 -4.78 3.74
N ASP A 58 20.09 -3.98 4.01
CA ASP A 58 20.10 -2.56 3.68
C ASP A 58 19.83 -2.34 2.18
N LYS A 59 18.97 -1.34 1.91
CA LYS A 59 18.61 -0.91 0.55
C LYS A 59 18.07 -2.02 -0.36
N TYR A 60 17.45 -3.04 0.22
CA TYR A 60 16.84 -4.14 -0.54
C TYR A 60 15.69 -3.68 -1.44
N PHE A 61 14.83 -2.80 -0.91
CA PHE A 61 13.72 -2.22 -1.66
C PHE A 61 14.18 -1.00 -2.44
N ASP A 62 13.74 -0.90 -3.69
CA ASP A 62 14.05 0.26 -4.52
C ASP A 62 13.18 1.46 -4.14
N LEU A 63 11.94 1.20 -3.70
CA LEU A 63 10.97 2.21 -3.32
C LEU A 63 10.07 1.72 -2.18
N ALA A 64 9.98 2.49 -1.10
CA ALA A 64 8.93 2.32 -0.10
C ALA A 64 7.82 3.34 -0.37
N ILE A 65 6.55 2.89 -0.39
CA ILE A 65 5.36 3.74 -0.49
C ILE A 65 4.48 3.37 0.69
N VAL A 66 4.47 4.21 1.72
CA VAL A 66 3.88 3.88 3.01
C VAL A 66 2.86 4.92 3.48
N ASP A 67 1.83 4.46 4.18
CA ASP A 67 0.77 5.29 4.77
C ASP A 67 0.57 4.92 6.25
N PRO A 68 1.55 5.21 7.12
CA PRO A 68 1.46 4.86 8.53
C PRO A 68 0.38 5.71 9.24
N PRO A 69 -0.18 5.24 10.37
CA PRO A 69 -1.13 6.03 11.16
C PRO A 69 -0.47 7.32 11.65
N TYR A 70 -1.21 8.45 11.57
CA TYR A 70 -0.65 9.78 11.87
C TYR A 70 -0.77 10.17 13.34
N MET A 71 -1.59 9.47 14.11
CA MET A 71 -1.91 9.80 15.50
C MET A 71 -2.05 8.53 16.32
N ASP A 72 -1.72 8.62 17.59
CA ASP A 72 -1.93 7.53 18.56
C ASP A 72 -3.43 7.27 18.74
N GLY A 73 -3.82 6.03 19.08
CA GLY A 73 -5.18 5.47 19.02
C GLY A 73 -6.30 6.18 19.81
N ASP A 74 -6.01 7.29 20.49
CA ASP A 74 -7.00 8.12 21.22
C ASP A 74 -7.91 8.99 20.33
N ASN A 75 -7.95 8.75 19.01
CA ASN A 75 -8.79 9.53 18.11
C ASN A 75 -10.28 9.20 18.22
N LYS A 76 -10.86 9.59 19.33
CA LYS A 76 -12.33 9.68 19.52
C LYS A 76 -13.04 10.47 18.41
N ALA A 77 -12.33 11.37 17.72
CA ALA A 77 -12.87 12.16 16.62
C ALA A 77 -13.30 11.34 15.41
N LEU A 78 -12.64 10.20 15.11
CA LEU A 78 -13.07 9.30 14.03
C LEU A 78 -14.34 8.52 14.39
N ASN A 79 -14.60 8.30 15.69
CA ASN A 79 -15.77 7.58 16.19
C ASN A 79 -17.00 8.51 16.39
N THR A 80 -16.83 9.83 16.47
CA THR A 80 -17.91 10.78 16.76
C THR A 80 -18.65 11.31 15.53
N LEU A 81 -18.19 11.02 14.32
CA LEU A 81 -18.76 11.53 13.08
C LEU A 81 -19.90 10.66 12.52
N GLY A 82 -20.95 10.42 13.32
CA GLY A 82 -22.26 10.00 12.81
C GLY A 82 -22.65 8.55 13.09
N THR A 83 -23.90 8.39 13.49
CA THR A 83 -24.59 7.20 14.03
C THR A 83 -24.74 6.00 13.09
N ASN A 84 -24.19 6.03 11.87
CA ASN A 84 -24.33 4.94 10.87
C ASN A 84 -23.00 4.56 10.20
N ARG A 85 -21.83 4.81 10.80
CA ARG A 85 -20.54 4.38 10.24
C ARG A 85 -20.11 3.05 10.84
N LYS A 86 -19.60 2.14 9.96
CA LYS A 86 -18.89 0.92 10.37
C LYS A 86 -17.88 1.29 11.46
N GLN A 87 -17.95 0.62 12.62
CA GLN A 87 -16.91 0.74 13.63
C GLN A 87 -15.63 0.11 13.08
N TYR A 88 -14.56 0.88 13.05
CA TYR A 88 -13.23 0.39 12.70
C TYR A 88 -12.46 0.11 14.00
N ASN A 89 -11.67 -0.97 14.02
CA ASN A 89 -10.79 -1.25 15.14
C ASN A 89 -9.62 -0.25 15.12
N ILE A 90 -9.67 0.77 15.99
CA ILE A 90 -8.69 1.87 16.04
C ILE A 90 -7.60 1.60 17.08
N GLU A 91 -7.78 0.60 17.95
CA GLU A 91 -6.86 0.31 19.06
C GLU A 91 -5.46 -0.12 18.60
N THR A 92 -5.32 -0.55 17.33
CA THR A 92 -4.03 -0.98 16.75
C THR A 92 -3.25 0.16 16.07
N PHE A 93 -3.82 1.37 15.97
CA PHE A 93 -3.18 2.49 15.28
C PHE A 93 -2.32 3.31 16.25
N ASN A 94 -1.04 2.96 16.34
CA ASN A 94 -0.03 3.79 17.00
C ASN A 94 0.82 4.51 15.95
N ALA A 95 1.01 5.83 16.13
CA ALA A 95 1.89 6.59 15.26
C ALA A 95 3.34 6.09 15.37
N PRO A 96 4.02 5.85 14.24
CA PRO A 96 5.39 5.37 14.26
C PRO A 96 6.35 6.42 14.85
N LYS A 97 7.41 5.90 15.49
CA LYS A 97 8.47 6.72 16.12
C LYS A 97 9.78 6.59 15.34
N GLN A 98 10.85 7.21 15.85
CA GLN A 98 12.17 7.26 15.22
C GLN A 98 12.67 5.91 14.69
N ASP A 99 12.47 4.83 15.47
CA ASP A 99 12.97 3.49 15.13
C ASP A 99 12.35 2.96 13.82
N TYR A 100 11.06 3.23 13.59
CA TYR A 100 10.40 2.88 12.35
C TYR A 100 11.02 3.61 11.15
N PHE A 101 11.25 4.91 11.26
CA PHE A 101 11.83 5.69 10.16
C PHE A 101 13.28 5.29 9.90
N ASN A 102 14.06 5.01 10.94
CA ASN A 102 15.43 4.50 10.80
C ASN A 102 15.44 3.19 10.02
N GLU A 103 14.55 2.27 10.36
CA GLU A 103 14.45 0.96 9.72
C GLU A 103 13.91 1.07 8.28
N LEU A 104 12.89 1.91 8.04
CA LEU A 104 12.37 2.20 6.71
C LEU A 104 13.46 2.75 5.78
N PHE A 105 14.26 3.71 6.28
CA PHE A 105 15.41 4.26 5.55
C PHE A 105 16.53 3.25 5.35
N ARG A 106 16.74 2.34 6.31
CA ARG A 106 17.74 1.28 6.17
C ARG A 106 17.38 0.34 5.02
N VAL A 107 16.15 -0.17 4.97
CA VAL A 107 15.77 -1.23 4.03
C VAL A 107 15.42 -0.72 2.64
N SER A 108 15.15 0.58 2.45
CA SER A 108 14.71 1.12 1.16
C SER A 108 15.63 2.22 0.63
N LYS A 109 15.79 2.29 -0.71
CA LYS A 109 16.61 3.30 -1.40
C LYS A 109 15.88 4.64 -1.45
N ASN A 110 14.60 4.62 -1.83
CA ASN A 110 13.74 5.80 -1.92
C ASN A 110 12.45 5.59 -1.14
N GLN A 111 11.84 6.68 -0.67
CA GLN A 111 10.64 6.64 0.14
C GLN A 111 9.62 7.68 -0.32
N ILE A 112 8.34 7.30 -0.22
CA ILE A 112 7.17 8.17 -0.30
C ILE A 112 6.33 7.87 0.94
N ILE A 113 6.19 8.85 1.83
CA ILE A 113 5.58 8.69 3.16
C ILE A 113 4.38 9.61 3.26
N TRP A 114 3.17 9.04 3.18
CA TRP A 114 1.93 9.78 3.39
C TRP A 114 1.83 10.27 4.83
N GLY A 115 1.20 11.43 5.02
CA GLY A 115 1.18 12.09 6.32
C GLY A 115 2.54 12.63 6.76
N GLY A 116 3.49 12.80 5.85
CA GLY A 116 4.85 13.27 6.17
C GLY A 116 4.89 14.57 6.97
N ASN A 117 3.85 15.42 6.86
CA ASN A 117 3.71 16.65 7.64
C ASN A 117 3.50 16.40 9.15
N TYR A 118 3.09 15.20 9.56
CA TYR A 118 2.99 14.80 10.96
C TYR A 118 4.31 14.22 11.51
N PHE A 119 5.25 13.88 10.62
CA PHE A 119 6.49 13.18 10.95
C PHE A 119 7.75 14.01 10.69
N THR A 120 7.62 15.32 10.57
CA THR A 120 8.74 16.22 10.21
C THR A 120 9.94 16.15 11.16
N ASN A 121 9.74 15.72 12.42
CA ASN A 121 10.83 15.49 13.39
C ASN A 121 11.71 14.28 13.05
N TYR A 122 11.24 13.37 12.19
CA TYR A 122 11.90 12.12 11.82
C TYR A 122 12.38 12.11 10.37
N LEU A 123 11.96 13.11 9.57
CA LEU A 123 12.18 13.16 8.13
C LEU A 123 13.24 14.22 7.79
N TYR A 124 14.05 13.93 6.78
CA TYR A 124 15.03 14.91 6.27
C TYR A 124 14.34 16.02 5.50
N VAL A 125 15.03 17.14 5.33
CA VAL A 125 14.57 18.22 4.44
C VAL A 125 14.43 17.67 3.02
N SER A 126 13.26 17.87 2.44
CA SER A 126 12.98 17.50 1.04
C SER A 126 12.21 18.60 0.34
N ARG A 127 12.58 18.86 -0.92
CA ARG A 127 11.83 19.74 -1.81
C ARG A 127 10.76 19.02 -2.64
N CYS A 128 10.75 17.69 -2.64
CA CYS A 128 9.81 16.87 -3.40
C CYS A 128 8.69 16.38 -2.49
N TRP A 129 7.62 17.12 -2.44
CA TRP A 129 6.38 16.74 -1.77
C TRP A 129 5.33 16.36 -2.79
N LEU A 130 4.49 15.37 -2.46
CA LEU A 130 3.30 15.04 -3.23
C LEU A 130 2.09 15.55 -2.49
N MET A 131 1.16 16.14 -3.23
CA MET A 131 -0.12 16.60 -2.71
C MET A 131 -1.24 15.85 -3.40
N TRP A 132 -2.10 15.20 -2.63
CA TRP A 132 -3.38 14.71 -3.14
C TRP A 132 -4.47 15.72 -2.80
N ASP A 133 -4.88 16.50 -3.79
CA ASP A 133 -5.99 17.44 -3.74
C ASP A 133 -7.31 16.65 -3.89
N LYS A 134 -8.13 16.66 -2.84
CA LYS A 134 -9.36 15.87 -2.74
C LYS A 134 -10.57 16.55 -3.39
N ILE A 135 -10.41 17.78 -3.88
CA ILE A 135 -11.49 18.61 -4.44
C ILE A 135 -12.70 18.62 -3.49
N GLN A 136 -12.47 18.95 -2.23
CA GLN A 136 -13.52 19.04 -1.22
C GLN A 136 -13.34 20.29 -0.37
N ASP A 137 -14.42 21.04 -0.21
CA ASP A 137 -14.54 22.23 0.67
C ASP A 137 -15.37 21.84 1.90
N LEU A 138 -14.84 20.99 2.76
CA LEU A 138 -15.54 20.53 3.96
C LEU A 138 -14.75 20.98 5.18
N ALA A 139 -15.30 21.91 5.93
CA ALA A 139 -14.69 22.50 7.13
C ALA A 139 -14.18 21.51 8.20
N GLN A 140 -14.57 20.23 8.11
CA GLN A 140 -14.20 19.19 9.07
C GLN A 140 -13.13 18.22 8.57
N PHE A 141 -12.72 18.30 7.30
CA PHE A 141 -11.76 17.39 6.70
C PHE A 141 -10.68 18.17 5.96
N SER A 142 -9.47 17.65 5.96
CA SER A 142 -8.38 18.25 5.20
C SER A 142 -8.68 18.23 3.70
N ASP A 143 -8.52 19.36 3.02
CA ASP A 143 -8.74 19.52 1.58
C ASP A 143 -7.77 18.70 0.76
N PHE A 144 -6.59 18.43 1.29
CA PHE A 144 -5.54 17.66 0.66
C PHE A 144 -4.78 16.81 1.67
N GLU A 145 -4.07 15.81 1.17
CA GLU A 145 -3.07 15.04 1.93
C GLU A 145 -1.68 15.26 1.33
N LEU A 146 -0.68 15.25 2.21
CA LEU A 146 0.71 15.42 1.82
C LEU A 146 1.49 14.13 2.00
N ALA A 147 2.36 13.82 1.02
CA ALA A 147 3.39 12.82 1.19
C ALA A 147 4.77 13.48 1.08
N TRP A 148 5.62 13.22 2.06
CA TRP A 148 7.04 13.50 1.98
C TRP A 148 7.72 12.49 1.06
N THR A 149 8.74 12.92 0.31
CA THR A 149 9.54 11.97 -0.47
C THR A 149 11.04 12.22 -0.31
N SER A 150 11.83 11.16 -0.46
CA SER A 150 13.30 11.25 -0.49
C SER A 150 13.87 11.67 -1.86
N PHE A 151 13.03 11.85 -2.86
CA PHE A 151 13.47 12.18 -4.21
C PHE A 151 13.95 13.63 -4.33
N ASP A 152 15.01 13.83 -5.08
CA ASP A 152 15.46 15.18 -5.48
C ASP A 152 14.74 15.63 -6.75
N LYS A 153 13.44 15.91 -6.63
CA LYS A 153 12.55 16.37 -7.72
C LYS A 153 11.71 17.54 -7.24
N VAL A 154 10.98 18.18 -8.16
CA VAL A 154 9.98 19.21 -7.81
C VAL A 154 8.74 18.57 -7.21
N ALA A 155 8.04 19.33 -6.35
CA ALA A 155 6.75 18.91 -5.80
C ALA A 155 5.72 18.68 -6.91
N LYS A 156 4.82 17.71 -6.72
CA LYS A 156 3.77 17.36 -7.68
C LYS A 156 2.41 17.24 -7.00
N LYS A 157 1.36 17.53 -7.76
CA LYS A 157 -0.04 17.43 -7.33
C LYS A 157 -0.78 16.35 -8.12
N TYR A 158 -1.56 15.54 -7.41
CA TYR A 158 -2.60 14.67 -7.95
C TYR A 158 -3.96 15.19 -7.50
N THR A 159 -4.90 15.33 -8.43
CA THR A 159 -6.23 15.89 -8.15
C THR A 159 -7.30 14.86 -8.44
N LYS A 160 -8.05 14.46 -7.42
CA LYS A 160 -9.21 13.57 -7.57
C LYS A 160 -10.11 13.61 -6.34
N VAL A 161 -11.42 13.65 -6.58
CA VAL A 161 -12.45 13.66 -5.53
C VAL A 161 -12.31 12.46 -4.61
N SER A 162 -12.35 12.71 -3.30
CA SER A 162 -12.25 11.71 -2.23
C SER A 162 -13.61 11.13 -1.80
N LYS A 163 -14.73 11.75 -2.22
CA LYS A 163 -16.08 11.41 -1.73
C LYS A 163 -16.73 10.23 -2.45
N GLY A 164 -17.46 9.41 -1.67
CA GLY A 164 -18.56 8.60 -2.18
C GLY A 164 -18.22 7.29 -2.87
N GLY A 165 -17.11 6.68 -2.56
CA GLY A 165 -16.63 5.49 -3.29
C GLY A 165 -15.90 5.90 -4.57
N PHE A 166 -14.83 5.20 -4.87
CA PHE A 166 -14.03 5.50 -6.05
C PHE A 166 -14.56 4.69 -7.23
N LEU A 167 -14.86 5.35 -8.36
CA LEU A 167 -15.12 4.64 -9.60
C LEU A 167 -13.82 4.01 -10.11
N THR A 168 -13.74 2.70 -10.04
CA THR A 168 -12.70 1.91 -10.69
C THR A 168 -13.37 1.09 -11.79
N ASN A 169 -13.02 1.32 -13.04
CA ASN A 169 -13.64 0.68 -14.22
C ASN A 169 -15.18 0.81 -14.29
N GLY A 170 -15.75 1.95 -13.86
CA GLY A 170 -17.20 2.19 -13.90
C GLY A 170 -17.98 1.59 -12.71
N THR A 171 -17.33 0.86 -11.81
CA THR A 171 -17.90 0.35 -10.55
C THR A 171 -17.46 1.19 -9.37
N ILE A 172 -18.33 1.33 -8.36
CA ILE A 172 -18.00 2.00 -7.11
C ILE A 172 -17.06 1.08 -6.32
N ASP A 173 -15.82 1.50 -6.12
CA ASP A 173 -14.87 0.79 -5.25
C ASP A 173 -15.33 0.93 -3.79
N GLU A 174 -15.79 -0.18 -3.20
CA GLU A 174 -16.30 -0.16 -1.83
C GLU A 174 -15.17 0.23 -0.86
N LYS A 175 -15.45 1.19 0.02
CA LYS A 175 -14.52 1.61 1.05
C LYS A 175 -14.48 0.54 2.15
N ILE A 176 -13.37 -0.22 2.22
CA ILE A 176 -13.14 -1.28 3.19
C ILE A 176 -12.22 -0.87 4.34
N HIS A 177 -11.51 0.27 4.20
CA HIS A 177 -10.59 0.81 5.21
C HIS A 177 -10.88 2.31 5.44
N PRO A 178 -10.78 2.83 6.70
CA PRO A 178 -11.12 4.23 7.02
C PRO A 178 -10.29 5.26 6.24
N THR A 179 -9.02 4.99 6.05
CA THR A 179 -8.05 5.86 5.35
C THR A 179 -7.73 5.37 3.94
N GLN A 180 -8.61 4.54 3.34
CA GLN A 180 -8.38 3.97 2.01
C GLN A 180 -8.04 5.02 0.97
N LYS A 181 -6.85 4.90 0.40
CA LYS A 181 -6.41 5.72 -0.72
C LYS A 181 -6.89 5.14 -2.06
N HIS A 182 -7.02 6.00 -3.03
CA HIS A 182 -7.50 5.66 -4.36
C HIS A 182 -6.45 4.86 -5.15
N VAL A 183 -6.86 3.79 -5.85
CA VAL A 183 -5.96 3.00 -6.72
C VAL A 183 -5.28 3.87 -7.78
N GLY A 184 -6.01 4.84 -8.36
CA GLY A 184 -5.46 5.79 -9.33
C GLY A 184 -4.36 6.71 -8.77
N LEU A 185 -4.38 7.00 -7.46
CA LEU A 185 -3.30 7.74 -6.80
C LEU A 185 -2.00 6.91 -6.80
N TYR A 186 -2.09 5.63 -6.42
CA TYR A 186 -0.94 4.73 -6.48
C TYR A 186 -0.46 4.50 -7.91
N ALA A 187 -1.37 4.34 -8.88
CA ALA A 187 -1.00 4.22 -10.29
C ALA A 187 -0.22 5.46 -10.77
N TRP A 188 -0.69 6.66 -10.41
CA TRP A 188 0.02 7.90 -10.71
C TRP A 188 1.40 7.99 -10.04
N ILE A 189 1.53 7.52 -8.79
CA ILE A 189 2.82 7.43 -8.09
C ILE A 189 3.76 6.49 -8.85
N LEU A 190 3.30 5.28 -9.19
CA LEU A 190 4.11 4.30 -9.91
C LEU A 190 4.59 4.85 -11.26
N GLN A 191 3.73 5.51 -12.03
CA GLN A 191 4.11 6.14 -13.31
C GLN A 191 5.18 7.23 -13.19
N ASN A 192 5.25 7.95 -12.06
CA ASN A 192 6.18 9.06 -11.88
C ASN A 192 7.48 8.69 -11.16
N TYR A 193 7.46 7.61 -10.36
CA TYR A 193 8.53 7.29 -9.41
C TYR A 193 9.02 5.84 -9.46
N ALA A 194 8.31 4.92 -10.10
CA ALA A 194 8.77 3.56 -10.29
C ALA A 194 9.40 3.37 -11.68
N THR A 195 10.33 2.42 -11.78
CA THR A 195 10.87 1.89 -13.03
C THR A 195 10.70 0.38 -13.07
N GLU A 196 10.81 -0.22 -14.25
CA GLU A 196 10.65 -1.65 -14.45
C GLU A 196 11.54 -2.47 -13.49
N GLY A 197 10.97 -3.56 -12.95
CA GLY A 197 11.65 -4.50 -12.08
C GLY A 197 11.84 -4.06 -10.63
N MET A 198 11.37 -2.87 -10.24
CA MET A 198 11.53 -2.38 -8.87
C MET A 198 10.84 -3.27 -7.84
N LYS A 199 11.53 -3.44 -6.70
CA LYS A 199 10.99 -4.03 -5.46
C LYS A 199 10.39 -2.91 -4.60
N ILE A 200 9.10 -3.01 -4.34
CA ILE A 200 8.33 -2.00 -3.60
C ILE A 200 8.00 -2.54 -2.20
N LEU A 201 8.08 -1.68 -1.20
CA LEU A 201 7.67 -1.97 0.18
C LEU A 201 6.46 -1.13 0.57
N ASP A 202 5.45 -1.76 1.18
CA ASP A 202 4.37 -1.10 1.91
C ASP A 202 4.24 -1.71 3.32
N THR A 203 4.43 -0.90 4.34
CA THR A 203 4.46 -1.33 5.75
C THR A 203 3.10 -1.26 6.44
N HIS A 204 2.08 -0.68 5.79
CA HIS A 204 0.73 -0.50 6.31
C HIS A 204 -0.29 -0.71 5.20
N PHE A 205 -0.47 -1.97 4.82
CA PHE A 205 -1.16 -2.38 3.59
C PHE A 205 -2.63 -1.97 3.52
N GLY A 206 -3.34 -2.01 4.66
CA GLY A 206 -4.72 -1.59 4.80
C GLY A 206 -5.66 -2.22 3.76
N SER A 207 -6.20 -1.40 2.87
CA SER A 207 -7.16 -1.85 1.85
C SER A 207 -6.55 -2.54 0.61
N GLY A 208 -5.22 -2.58 0.50
CA GLY A 208 -4.52 -3.17 -0.65
C GLY A 208 -4.61 -2.37 -1.96
N SER A 209 -4.93 -1.08 -1.91
CA SER A 209 -5.05 -0.25 -3.11
C SER A 209 -3.76 -0.19 -3.93
N ILE A 210 -2.60 -0.22 -3.27
CA ILE A 210 -1.30 -0.27 -3.94
C ILE A 210 -1.11 -1.58 -4.73
N ALA A 211 -1.57 -2.73 -4.21
CA ALA A 211 -1.47 -4.01 -4.92
C ALA A 211 -2.27 -4.01 -6.23
N LEU A 212 -3.46 -3.39 -6.23
CA LEU A 212 -4.26 -3.22 -7.44
C LEU A 212 -3.57 -2.31 -8.47
N ALA A 213 -2.86 -1.28 -8.01
CA ALA A 213 -2.08 -0.42 -8.90
C ALA A 213 -0.86 -1.14 -9.48
N VAL A 214 -0.16 -1.95 -8.68
CA VAL A 214 0.98 -2.77 -9.12
C VAL A 214 0.54 -3.84 -10.11
N ASP A 215 -0.55 -4.57 -9.83
CA ASP A 215 -1.13 -5.53 -10.78
C ASP A 215 -1.45 -4.88 -12.13
N LYS A 216 -2.09 -3.71 -12.10
CA LYS A 216 -2.41 -2.94 -13.31
C LYS A 216 -1.15 -2.52 -14.06
N ALA A 217 -0.15 -1.96 -13.38
CA ALA A 217 1.12 -1.56 -14.00
C ALA A 217 1.85 -2.76 -14.64
N ASN A 218 1.83 -3.92 -13.97
CA ASN A 218 2.45 -5.13 -14.51
C ASN A 218 1.70 -5.68 -15.72
N ARG A 219 0.36 -5.70 -15.69
CA ARG A 219 -0.44 -6.24 -16.80
C ARG A 219 -0.44 -5.34 -18.01
N LEU A 220 -0.62 -4.03 -17.84
CA LEU A 220 -0.80 -3.07 -18.93
C LEU A 220 0.53 -2.48 -19.40
N ASP A 221 1.40 -2.06 -18.45
CA ASP A 221 2.60 -1.30 -18.76
C ASP A 221 3.88 -2.16 -18.71
N LYS A 222 3.73 -3.48 -18.41
CA LYS A 222 4.83 -4.46 -18.35
C LYS A 222 5.94 -4.07 -17.36
N MET A 223 5.59 -3.40 -16.27
CA MET A 223 6.55 -2.85 -15.31
C MET A 223 7.30 -3.90 -14.48
N ASN A 224 6.79 -5.14 -14.42
CA ASN A 224 7.41 -6.24 -13.66
C ASN A 224 7.80 -5.87 -12.22
N LEU A 225 6.93 -5.12 -11.55
CA LEU A 225 7.10 -4.67 -10.16
C LEU A 225 6.79 -5.82 -9.21
N HIS A 226 7.50 -5.88 -8.08
CA HIS A 226 7.16 -6.78 -6.99
C HIS A 226 6.89 -6.00 -5.69
N LEU A 227 5.71 -6.20 -5.12
CA LEU A 227 5.27 -5.58 -3.87
C LEU A 227 5.47 -6.55 -2.69
N THR A 228 6.24 -6.13 -1.71
CA THR A 228 6.26 -6.71 -0.37
C THR A 228 5.44 -5.83 0.55
N ALA A 229 4.48 -6.39 1.24
CA ALA A 229 3.60 -5.63 2.13
C ALA A 229 3.37 -6.37 3.45
N CYS A 230 3.06 -5.60 4.50
CA CYS A 230 2.61 -6.16 5.78
C CYS A 230 1.43 -5.37 6.35
N GLU A 231 0.62 -6.09 7.11
CA GLU A 231 -0.54 -5.57 7.83
C GLU A 231 -0.66 -6.32 9.16
N ILE A 232 -0.92 -5.61 10.23
CA ILE A 232 -1.04 -6.19 11.56
C ILE A 232 -2.48 -6.66 11.84
N ASP A 233 -3.47 -6.04 11.19
CA ASP A 233 -4.87 -6.36 11.39
C ASP A 233 -5.34 -7.43 10.38
N LYS A 234 -5.66 -8.62 10.90
CA LYS A 234 -6.11 -9.75 10.09
C LYS A 234 -7.40 -9.48 9.33
N GLU A 235 -8.31 -8.70 9.90
CA GLU A 235 -9.59 -8.38 9.24
C GLU A 235 -9.35 -7.52 7.99
N TYR A 236 -8.39 -6.57 8.05
CA TYR A 236 -8.02 -5.79 6.87
C TYR A 236 -7.32 -6.63 5.82
N ILE A 237 -6.46 -7.57 6.21
CA ILE A 237 -5.85 -8.53 5.27
C ILE A 237 -6.93 -9.30 4.51
N ASP A 238 -7.89 -9.90 5.21
CA ASP A 238 -8.92 -10.74 4.59
C ASP A 238 -9.80 -9.93 3.62
N LYS A 239 -10.15 -8.70 4.00
CA LYS A 239 -10.88 -7.77 3.13
C LYS A 239 -10.07 -7.37 1.90
N ALA A 240 -8.77 -7.07 2.06
CA ALA A 240 -7.89 -6.69 0.97
C ALA A 240 -7.69 -7.86 0.00
N ILE A 241 -7.46 -9.07 0.49
CA ILE A 241 -7.30 -10.28 -0.33
C ILE A 241 -8.57 -10.54 -1.15
N LYS A 242 -9.75 -10.45 -0.53
CA LYS A 242 -11.02 -10.59 -1.24
C LYS A 242 -11.13 -9.57 -2.37
N ARG A 243 -10.89 -8.29 -2.07
CA ARG A 243 -10.93 -7.19 -3.06
C ARG A 243 -9.96 -7.41 -4.21
N ILE A 244 -8.72 -7.81 -3.92
CA ILE A 244 -7.69 -8.09 -4.94
C ILE A 244 -8.14 -9.27 -5.82
N SER A 245 -8.62 -10.36 -5.21
CA SER A 245 -9.10 -11.54 -5.95
C SER A 245 -10.25 -11.23 -6.89
N GLU A 246 -11.21 -10.42 -6.46
CA GLU A 246 -12.36 -9.99 -7.26
C GLU A 246 -11.90 -9.10 -8.42
N SER A 247 -10.98 -8.15 -8.18
CA SER A 247 -10.44 -7.28 -9.22
C SER A 247 -9.66 -8.04 -10.29
N ILE A 248 -8.84 -9.01 -9.89
CA ILE A 248 -8.08 -9.86 -10.83
C ILE A 248 -9.05 -10.66 -11.71
N LYS A 249 -10.09 -11.28 -11.13
CA LYS A 249 -11.11 -12.02 -11.87
C LYS A 249 -11.84 -11.14 -12.90
N GLN A 250 -12.22 -9.92 -12.51
CA GLN A 250 -12.86 -8.96 -13.41
C GLN A 250 -11.91 -8.51 -14.54
N GLY A 251 -10.66 -8.26 -14.23
CA GLY A 251 -9.64 -7.88 -15.22
C GLY A 251 -9.33 -8.96 -16.25
N THR A 252 -9.58 -10.24 -15.93
CA THR A 252 -9.44 -11.37 -16.88
C THR A 252 -10.66 -11.56 -17.78
N LEU A 253 -11.82 -11.01 -17.42
CA LEU A 253 -13.06 -11.12 -18.22
C LEU A 253 -13.27 -9.94 -19.20
N SER A 254 -12.43 -8.92 -19.18
CA SER A 254 -12.58 -7.67 -19.93
C SER A 254 -11.72 -7.59 -21.19
N PHE A 255 -11.35 -8.74 -21.81
CA PHE A 255 -10.59 -8.80 -23.06
C PHE A 255 -11.29 -9.71 -24.07
#